data_50110f3e190f708d935ae17159d6b31a
#
_entry.id   50110f3e190f708d935ae17159d6b31a
#
_cell.length_a   1.000
_cell.length_b   1.000
_cell.length_c   1.000
_cell.angle_alpha   90.00
_cell.angle_beta   90.00
_cell.angle_gamma   90.00
#
_symmetry.space_group_name_H-M   'P 1'
#
loop_
_entity.id
_entity.type
_entity.pdbx_description
1 polymer ?
#
loop_
_entity_poly.entity_id
_entity_poly.type
_entity_poly.pdbx_seq_one_letter_code
_entity_poly.pdbx_strand_id
1 'polypeptide(L)'
;MYKRQLLGWNHEKASVLIVGGGDGGILREVLAHDFVESVTMVEIDRRVIELSNKFLNIQGDYHDPRVSLRIEDAATFVDAAIIDRKTFDLIILDLTEPVGPSANLFTEQFISSLTRVISEKGMILDSDSIFISKEGSHFLQEESTGGENLINVMRRKKFLPKIDMYRANIPFFPGADFGFFIYSHNNICLREPVLNFTGKHYDPEIHRAAFVLPRWQRYLLK
;
A
#
# COMPACT_ATOMS: atom_id res chain seq x y z
N MET A 1 10.38 0.64 1.65
CA MET A 1 9.44 1.28 0.74
C MET A 1 8.28 1.89 1.52
N TYR A 2 7.46 1.12 2.20
CA TYR A 2 6.31 1.56 3.02
C TYR A 2 6.67 2.28 4.32
N LYS A 3 7.91 2.18 4.76
CA LYS A 3 8.42 2.86 5.97
C LYS A 3 8.22 4.39 5.94
N ARG A 4 8.20 4.98 4.75
CA ARG A 4 8.02 6.44 4.60
C ARG A 4 6.64 6.91 5.02
N GLN A 5 5.58 6.17 4.69
CA GLN A 5 4.21 6.53 5.07
C GLN A 5 3.98 6.36 6.55
N LEU A 6 4.50 5.26 7.10
CA LEU A 6 4.40 4.99 8.53
C LEU A 6 5.11 6.06 9.36
N LEU A 7 6.20 6.62 8.86
CA LEU A 7 6.92 7.69 9.53
C LEU A 7 6.20 9.05 9.53
N GLY A 8 5.21 9.22 8.66
CA GLY A 8 4.28 10.37 8.70
C GLY A 8 3.06 10.16 9.60
N TRP A 9 2.90 8.97 10.19
CA TRP A 9 1.78 8.66 11.08
C TRP A 9 1.92 9.35 12.43
N ASN A 10 0.94 10.19 12.76
CA ASN A 10 0.95 11.05 13.96
C ASN A 10 -0.07 10.61 15.03
N HIS A 11 -0.32 9.31 15.14
CA HIS A 11 -1.22 8.75 16.16
C HIS A 11 -0.46 7.82 17.09
N GLU A 12 -0.90 7.73 18.34
CA GLU A 12 -0.22 6.95 19.38
C GLU A 12 -0.21 5.45 19.09
N LYS A 13 -1.25 4.95 18.42
CA LYS A 13 -1.42 3.53 18.11
C LYS A 13 -2.04 3.34 16.74
N ALA A 14 -1.71 2.24 16.07
CA ALA A 14 -2.26 1.87 14.78
C ALA A 14 -2.60 0.39 14.67
N SER A 15 -3.78 0.12 14.14
CA SER A 15 -4.19 -1.18 13.64
C SER A 15 -3.94 -1.24 12.13
N VAL A 16 -3.24 -2.27 11.66
CA VAL A 16 -2.82 -2.38 10.26
C VAL A 16 -3.44 -3.60 9.60
N LEU A 17 -3.98 -3.42 8.40
CA LEU A 17 -4.34 -4.49 7.49
C LEU A 17 -3.34 -4.53 6.34
N ILE A 18 -2.73 -5.68 6.10
CA ILE A 18 -1.92 -5.96 4.89
C ILE A 18 -2.71 -6.92 4.02
N VAL A 19 -2.99 -6.51 2.79
CA VAL A 19 -3.63 -7.35 1.77
C VAL A 19 -2.57 -7.80 0.79
N GLY A 20 -2.34 -9.10 0.70
CA GLY A 20 -1.21 -9.68 -0.01
C GLY A 20 0.09 -9.63 0.80
N GLY A 21 1.19 -9.37 0.14
CA GLY A 21 2.51 -9.20 0.79
C GLY A 21 3.10 -10.50 1.34
N GLY A 22 2.77 -11.66 0.74
CA GLY A 22 3.16 -12.98 1.19
C GLY A 22 4.66 -13.21 1.33
N ASP A 23 5.49 -12.33 0.77
CA ASP A 23 6.94 -12.35 0.98
C ASP A 23 7.36 -11.86 2.39
N GLY A 24 6.45 -11.20 3.11
CA GLY A 24 6.64 -10.72 4.47
C GLY A 24 7.55 -9.49 4.59
N GLY A 25 8.00 -8.92 3.50
CA GLY A 25 8.85 -7.73 3.52
C GLY A 25 8.12 -6.52 4.11
N ILE A 26 6.85 -6.33 3.77
CA ILE A 26 6.00 -5.29 4.36
C ILE A 26 5.75 -5.54 5.82
N LEU A 27 5.44 -6.78 6.19
CA LEU A 27 5.25 -7.16 7.59
C LEU A 27 6.45 -6.75 8.45
N ARG A 28 7.68 -7.03 7.98
CA ARG A 28 8.91 -6.61 8.66
C ARG A 28 8.98 -5.09 8.88
N GLU A 29 8.67 -4.33 7.83
CA GLU A 29 8.73 -2.86 7.93
C GLU A 29 7.65 -2.29 8.86
N VAL A 30 6.45 -2.87 8.86
CA VAL A 30 5.35 -2.49 9.75
C VAL A 30 5.70 -2.79 11.21
N LEU A 31 6.19 -3.98 11.48
CA LEU A 31 6.56 -4.42 12.85
C LEU A 31 7.74 -3.64 13.46
N ALA A 32 8.54 -2.97 12.62
CA ALA A 32 9.63 -2.12 13.09
C ALA A 32 9.16 -0.83 13.79
N HIS A 33 7.85 -0.58 13.83
CA HIS A 33 7.27 0.61 14.47
C HIS A 33 6.54 0.26 15.77
N ASP A 34 6.93 0.91 16.86
CA ASP A 34 6.37 0.65 18.19
C ASP A 34 4.92 1.13 18.33
N PHE A 35 4.48 2.08 17.50
CA PHE A 35 3.09 2.53 17.49
C PHE A 35 2.13 1.54 16.82
N VAL A 36 2.62 0.50 16.16
CA VAL A 36 1.78 -0.55 15.59
C VAL A 36 1.33 -1.49 16.70
N GLU A 37 0.03 -1.46 16.98
CA GLU A 37 -0.60 -2.25 18.03
C GLU A 37 -1.03 -3.64 17.53
N SER A 38 -1.54 -3.70 16.31
CA SER A 38 -1.97 -4.96 15.71
C SER A 38 -1.78 -4.95 14.19
N VAL A 39 -1.45 -6.11 13.64
CA VAL A 39 -1.34 -6.35 12.20
C VAL A 39 -2.22 -7.53 11.84
N THR A 40 -3.14 -7.34 10.93
CA THR A 40 -3.83 -8.44 10.25
C THR A 40 -3.24 -8.53 8.84
N MET A 41 -2.67 -9.67 8.49
CA MET A 41 -2.13 -9.93 7.16
C MET A 41 -2.95 -11.00 6.49
N VAL A 42 -3.46 -10.71 5.29
CA VAL A 42 -4.33 -11.62 4.52
C VAL A 42 -3.65 -11.96 3.22
N GLU A 43 -3.22 -13.22 3.12
CA GLU A 43 -2.56 -13.78 1.94
C GLU A 43 -3.34 -15.00 1.46
N ILE A 44 -3.61 -15.07 0.16
CA ILE A 44 -4.40 -16.17 -0.40
C ILE A 44 -3.58 -17.46 -0.55
N ASP A 45 -2.29 -17.34 -0.81
CA ASP A 45 -1.42 -18.47 -1.10
C ASP A 45 -0.39 -18.73 0.01
N ARG A 46 -0.67 -19.74 0.84
CA ARG A 46 0.26 -20.20 1.87
C ARG A 46 1.65 -20.56 1.33
N ARG A 47 1.74 -21.04 0.09
CA ARG A 47 3.02 -21.47 -0.50
C ARG A 47 3.95 -20.29 -0.77
N VAL A 48 3.39 -19.11 -1.06
CA VAL A 48 4.19 -17.89 -1.21
C VAL A 48 4.94 -17.60 0.09
N ILE A 49 4.26 -17.67 1.23
CA ILE A 49 4.87 -17.46 2.56
C ILE A 49 5.96 -18.53 2.83
N GLU A 50 5.65 -19.79 2.59
CA GLU A 50 6.58 -20.91 2.83
C GLU A 50 7.85 -20.79 1.97
N LEU A 51 7.69 -20.46 0.69
CA LEU A 51 8.82 -20.30 -0.23
C LEU A 51 9.64 -19.05 0.09
N SER A 52 8.99 -17.95 0.42
CA SER A 52 9.67 -16.72 0.81
C SER A 52 10.49 -16.92 2.09
N ASN A 53 9.91 -17.57 3.09
CA ASN A 53 10.63 -17.94 4.32
C ASN A 53 11.84 -18.82 4.05
N LYS A 54 11.74 -19.71 3.08
CA LYS A 54 12.81 -20.66 2.75
C LYS A 54 13.95 -20.00 1.97
N PHE A 55 13.66 -19.05 1.08
CA PHE A 55 14.62 -18.61 0.07
C PHE A 55 14.98 -17.12 0.15
N LEU A 56 14.13 -16.23 0.68
CA LEU A 56 14.33 -14.80 0.56
C LEU A 56 14.96 -14.16 1.80
N ASN A 57 14.69 -14.66 3.00
CA ASN A 57 15.18 -14.13 4.28
C ASN A 57 14.92 -12.60 4.43
N ILE A 58 13.76 -12.13 3.97
CA ILE A 58 13.36 -10.72 4.03
C ILE A 58 12.14 -10.47 4.90
N GLN A 59 11.48 -11.52 5.34
CA GLN A 59 10.20 -11.50 6.03
C GLN A 59 10.28 -10.90 7.45
N GLY A 60 9.13 -10.39 7.90
CA GLY A 60 8.87 -10.10 9.30
C GLY A 60 8.57 -11.37 10.10
N ASP A 61 8.45 -11.21 11.41
CA ASP A 61 8.06 -12.33 12.28
C ASP A 61 6.55 -12.55 12.22
N TYR A 62 6.12 -13.59 11.53
CA TYR A 62 4.71 -13.98 11.48
C TYR A 62 4.17 -14.49 12.83
N HIS A 63 5.04 -14.76 13.81
CA HIS A 63 4.68 -15.18 15.17
C HIS A 63 4.74 -14.04 16.18
N ASP A 64 5.06 -12.81 15.76
CA ASP A 64 4.97 -11.63 16.63
C ASP A 64 3.55 -11.55 17.23
N PRO A 65 3.40 -11.33 18.54
CA PRO A 65 2.10 -11.33 19.21
C PRO A 65 1.11 -10.29 18.67
N ARG A 66 1.60 -9.30 17.94
CA ARG A 66 0.77 -8.31 17.25
C ARG A 66 0.17 -8.83 15.93
N VAL A 67 0.66 -9.95 15.39
CA VAL A 67 0.33 -10.44 14.03
C VAL A 67 -0.78 -11.48 14.07
N SER A 68 -1.80 -11.25 13.25
CA SER A 68 -2.83 -12.22 12.88
C SER A 68 -2.69 -12.54 11.39
N LEU A 69 -2.04 -13.67 11.07
CA LEU A 69 -1.91 -14.15 9.70
C LEU A 69 -3.16 -14.94 9.30
N ARG A 70 -3.78 -14.54 8.19
CA ARG A 70 -4.98 -15.14 7.61
C ARG A 70 -4.66 -15.66 6.23
N ILE A 71 -4.89 -16.97 6.01
CA ILE A 71 -4.71 -17.58 4.68
C ILE A 71 -6.09 -17.74 4.08
N GLU A 72 -6.55 -16.71 3.39
CA GLU A 72 -7.88 -16.64 2.80
C GLU A 72 -7.97 -15.56 1.71
N ASP A 73 -9.05 -15.55 0.97
CA ASP A 73 -9.36 -14.48 0.01
C ASP A 73 -9.62 -13.16 0.72
N ALA A 74 -8.96 -12.09 0.28
CA ALA A 74 -9.03 -10.79 0.94
C ALA A 74 -10.40 -10.12 0.80
N ALA A 75 -11.14 -10.36 -0.29
CA ALA A 75 -12.49 -9.83 -0.43
C ALA A 75 -13.43 -10.47 0.60
N THR A 76 -13.32 -11.78 0.78
CA THR A 76 -14.05 -12.52 1.83
C THR A 76 -13.71 -12.02 3.23
N PHE A 77 -12.42 -11.80 3.50
CA PHE A 77 -11.98 -11.25 4.79
C PHE A 77 -12.56 -9.86 5.04
N VAL A 78 -12.51 -8.96 4.05
CA VAL A 78 -13.01 -7.58 4.19
C VAL A 78 -14.52 -7.58 4.40
N ASP A 79 -15.28 -8.42 3.71
CA ASP A 79 -16.73 -8.54 3.91
C ASP A 79 -17.07 -9.02 5.34
N ALA A 80 -16.32 -9.98 5.87
CA ALA A 80 -16.45 -10.42 7.26
C ALA A 80 -16.08 -9.28 8.24
N ALA A 81 -15.01 -8.55 7.99
CA ALA A 81 -14.60 -7.40 8.81
C ALA A 81 -15.68 -6.30 8.86
N ILE A 82 -16.41 -6.08 7.74
CA ILE A 82 -17.54 -5.16 7.70
C ILE A 82 -18.68 -5.63 8.63
N ILE A 83 -19.02 -6.93 8.60
CA ILE A 83 -20.06 -7.51 9.47
C ILE A 83 -19.67 -7.34 10.93
N ASP A 84 -18.41 -7.60 11.25
CA ASP A 84 -17.85 -7.50 12.60
C ASP A 84 -17.59 -6.06 13.05
N ARG A 85 -17.84 -5.07 12.17
CA ARG A 85 -17.54 -3.64 12.39
C ARG A 85 -16.08 -3.39 12.76
N LYS A 86 -15.18 -4.22 12.25
CA LYS A 86 -13.75 -4.07 12.44
C LYS A 86 -13.23 -2.97 11.51
N THR A 87 -12.39 -2.09 12.06
CA THR A 87 -11.74 -1.02 11.27
C THR A 87 -10.23 -1.06 11.44
N PHE A 88 -9.53 -0.48 10.45
CA PHE A 88 -8.08 -0.40 10.42
C PHE A 88 -7.66 1.06 10.19
N ASP A 89 -6.59 1.46 10.86
CA ASP A 89 -6.02 2.79 10.71
C ASP A 89 -5.13 2.89 9.47
N LEU A 90 -4.54 1.77 9.09
CA LEU A 90 -3.71 1.68 7.91
C LEU A 90 -4.06 0.40 7.14
N ILE A 91 -4.37 0.54 5.86
CA ILE A 91 -4.55 -0.58 4.94
C ILE A 91 -3.44 -0.50 3.89
N ILE A 92 -2.66 -1.56 3.75
CA ILE A 92 -1.60 -1.66 2.75
C ILE A 92 -2.02 -2.70 1.72
N LEU A 93 -2.12 -2.26 0.46
CA LEU A 93 -2.37 -3.14 -0.66
C LEU A 93 -1.03 -3.48 -1.31
N ASP A 94 -0.58 -4.70 -1.15
CA ASP A 94 0.63 -5.23 -1.78
C ASP A 94 0.25 -6.40 -2.67
N LEU A 95 -0.32 -6.04 -3.80
CA LEU A 95 -0.94 -6.95 -4.74
C LEU A 95 -0.05 -7.15 -5.97
N THR A 96 -0.21 -8.30 -6.62
CA THR A 96 0.28 -8.50 -7.99
C THR A 96 -0.62 -7.77 -8.97
N GLU A 97 -0.25 -7.75 -10.26
CA GLU A 97 -1.09 -7.23 -11.34
C GLU A 97 -2.49 -7.85 -11.30
N PRO A 98 -3.52 -7.17 -11.86
CA PRO A 98 -4.91 -7.61 -11.84
C PRO A 98 -5.19 -8.79 -12.76
N VAL A 99 -4.41 -9.88 -12.60
CA VAL A 99 -4.50 -11.11 -13.38
C VAL A 99 -4.73 -12.31 -12.46
N GLY A 100 -5.69 -13.17 -12.82
CA GLY A 100 -6.01 -14.36 -12.04
C GLY A 100 -6.68 -14.02 -10.70
N PRO A 101 -6.25 -14.60 -9.57
CA PRO A 101 -6.92 -14.42 -8.26
C PRO A 101 -6.98 -12.97 -7.78
N SER A 102 -6.00 -12.14 -8.13
CA SER A 102 -5.96 -10.73 -7.70
C SER A 102 -6.96 -9.84 -8.43
N ALA A 103 -7.49 -10.24 -9.59
CA ALA A 103 -8.36 -9.41 -10.42
C ALA A 103 -9.58 -8.86 -9.65
N ASN A 104 -10.16 -9.65 -8.74
CA ASN A 104 -11.30 -9.22 -7.93
C ASN A 104 -10.98 -8.08 -6.96
N LEU A 105 -9.72 -7.92 -6.56
CA LEU A 105 -9.27 -6.89 -5.64
C LEU A 105 -9.13 -5.51 -6.29
N PHE A 106 -9.26 -5.44 -7.63
CA PHE A 106 -9.23 -4.19 -8.40
C PHE A 106 -10.64 -3.70 -8.80
N THR A 107 -11.69 -4.37 -8.34
CA THR A 107 -13.08 -3.98 -8.65
C THR A 107 -13.56 -2.79 -7.81
N GLU A 108 -14.52 -2.02 -8.35
CA GLU A 108 -15.17 -0.94 -7.58
C GLU A 108 -15.84 -1.48 -6.30
N GLN A 109 -16.36 -2.70 -6.32
CA GLN A 109 -16.98 -3.34 -5.18
C GLN A 109 -15.97 -3.53 -4.05
N PHE A 110 -14.80 -4.11 -4.32
CA PHE A 110 -13.76 -4.32 -3.32
C PHE A 110 -13.26 -2.98 -2.74
N ILE A 111 -13.03 -1.98 -3.61
CA ILE A 111 -12.61 -0.64 -3.18
C ILE A 111 -13.67 -0.01 -2.26
N SER A 112 -14.95 -0.14 -2.61
CA SER A 112 -16.04 0.32 -1.77
C SER A 112 -16.08 -0.40 -0.42
N SER A 113 -15.83 -1.71 -0.39
CA SER A 113 -15.73 -2.49 0.85
C SER A 113 -14.57 -2.03 1.72
N LEU A 114 -13.40 -1.75 1.13
CA LEU A 114 -12.24 -1.22 1.86
C LEU A 114 -12.56 0.11 2.58
N THR A 115 -13.35 1.00 1.97
CA THR A 115 -13.70 2.28 2.60
C THR A 115 -14.60 2.12 3.84
N ARG A 116 -15.22 0.96 4.02
CA ARG A 116 -16.07 0.66 5.19
C ARG A 116 -15.28 0.05 6.35
N VAL A 117 -14.07 -0.43 6.08
CA VAL A 117 -13.16 -0.99 7.10
C VAL A 117 -11.96 -0.09 7.39
N ILE A 118 -11.86 1.09 6.78
CA ILE A 118 -10.87 2.11 7.15
C ILE A 118 -11.44 2.98 8.27
N SER A 119 -10.63 3.29 9.29
CA SER A 119 -11.04 4.22 10.34
C SER A 119 -11.18 5.65 9.81
N GLU A 120 -11.88 6.51 10.54
CA GLU A 120 -12.13 7.90 10.11
C GLU A 120 -10.83 8.67 9.81
N LYS A 121 -9.77 8.39 10.56
CA LYS A 121 -8.43 9.00 10.38
C LYS A 121 -7.48 8.12 9.60
N GLY A 122 -7.97 7.00 9.10
CA GLY A 122 -7.17 5.99 8.44
C GLY A 122 -6.79 6.33 7.00
N MET A 123 -5.84 5.57 6.47
CA MET A 123 -5.39 5.69 5.08
C MET A 123 -5.19 4.33 4.43
N ILE A 124 -5.33 4.31 3.11
CA ILE A 124 -4.96 3.17 2.25
C ILE A 124 -3.67 3.53 1.53
N LEU A 125 -2.70 2.66 1.63
CA LEU A 125 -1.45 2.70 0.87
C LEU A 125 -1.50 1.68 -0.23
N ASP A 126 -1.23 2.13 -1.44
CA ASP A 126 -1.33 1.32 -2.62
C ASP A 126 0.00 1.27 -3.35
N SER A 127 0.51 0.06 -3.55
CA SER A 127 1.74 -0.18 -4.29
C SER A 127 1.52 -0.31 -5.79
N ASP A 128 0.34 0.01 -6.30
CA ASP A 128 0.11 0.03 -7.73
C ASP A 128 1.14 0.94 -8.39
N SER A 129 2.18 0.32 -8.91
CA SER A 129 3.26 1.00 -9.59
C SER A 129 2.74 1.63 -10.87
N ILE A 130 2.68 2.93 -10.89
CA ILE A 130 2.51 3.63 -12.16
C ILE A 130 3.90 3.80 -12.75
N PHE A 131 4.24 2.92 -13.68
CA PHE A 131 5.28 3.21 -14.65
C PHE A 131 4.80 4.36 -15.51
N ILE A 132 5.23 5.55 -15.16
CA ILE A 132 4.90 6.69 -15.96
C ILE A 132 6.19 7.19 -16.59
N SER A 133 6.52 6.65 -17.76
CA SER A 133 7.50 7.32 -18.60
C SER A 133 6.88 8.59 -19.20
N LYS A 134 7.68 9.60 -19.41
CA LYS A 134 7.28 10.84 -20.10
C LYS A 134 6.72 10.56 -21.51
N GLU A 135 7.12 9.47 -22.08
CA GLU A 135 6.71 8.97 -23.39
C GLU A 135 5.51 8.00 -23.28
N GLY A 136 4.76 8.12 -22.21
CA GLY A 136 3.63 7.33 -21.73
C GLY A 136 2.68 6.70 -22.74
N SER A 137 2.85 7.01 -24.01
CA SER A 137 2.09 6.44 -25.10
C SER A 137 2.31 4.93 -25.30
N HIS A 138 3.43 4.37 -24.85
CA HIS A 138 3.72 2.94 -25.02
C HIS A 138 3.23 2.08 -23.85
N PHE A 139 3.06 2.66 -22.67
CA PHE A 139 2.53 1.95 -21.48
C PHE A 139 1.06 2.30 -21.17
N LEU A 140 0.50 3.28 -21.86
CA LEU A 140 -0.92 3.63 -21.80
C LEU A 140 -1.73 2.98 -22.95
N GLN A 141 -1.12 2.17 -23.80
CA GLN A 141 -1.87 1.36 -24.76
C GLN A 141 -2.70 0.33 -24.00
N GLU A 142 -3.89 0.05 -24.51
CA GLU A 142 -4.98 -0.72 -23.89
C GLU A 142 -4.58 -2.11 -23.32
N GLU A 143 -3.37 -2.59 -23.59
CA GLU A 143 -2.85 -3.88 -23.14
C GLU A 143 -1.77 -3.76 -22.04
N SER A 144 -1.40 -2.56 -21.59
CA SER A 144 -0.37 -2.39 -20.57
C SER A 144 -0.98 -2.02 -19.21
N THR A 145 -0.40 -2.58 -18.17
CA THR A 145 -0.76 -2.37 -16.76
C THR A 145 -0.88 -0.89 -16.34
N GLY A 146 -0.21 0.03 -17.04
CA GLY A 146 -0.25 1.46 -16.74
C GLY A 146 -1.59 2.14 -16.96
N GLY A 147 -2.36 1.74 -17.98
CA GLY A 147 -3.70 2.28 -18.23
C GLY A 147 -4.70 1.83 -17.16
N GLU A 148 -4.60 0.58 -16.72
CA GLU A 148 -5.43 0.05 -15.65
C GLU A 148 -5.15 0.73 -14.32
N ASN A 149 -3.90 1.05 -14.01
CA ASN A 149 -3.53 1.75 -12.79
C ASN A 149 -4.14 3.16 -12.73
N LEU A 150 -4.16 3.89 -13.84
CA LEU A 150 -4.84 5.20 -13.90
C LEU A 150 -6.34 5.06 -13.67
N ILE A 151 -6.99 4.07 -14.28
CA ILE A 151 -8.40 3.77 -14.07
C ILE A 151 -8.67 3.42 -12.61
N ASN A 152 -7.80 2.63 -11.98
CA ASN A 152 -7.91 2.27 -10.56
C ASN A 152 -7.76 3.50 -9.65
N VAL A 153 -6.82 4.41 -9.95
CA VAL A 153 -6.70 5.70 -9.25
C VAL A 153 -8.01 6.49 -9.36
N MET A 154 -8.59 6.60 -10.56
CA MET A 154 -9.85 7.32 -10.76
C MET A 154 -11.03 6.65 -10.05
N ARG A 155 -11.10 5.32 -10.05
CA ARG A 155 -12.12 4.56 -9.32
C ARG A 155 -12.02 4.78 -7.81
N ARG A 156 -10.81 4.73 -7.25
CA ARG A 156 -10.57 4.98 -5.81
C ARG A 156 -10.90 6.40 -5.41
N LYS A 157 -10.59 7.38 -6.26
CA LYS A 157 -10.94 8.80 -6.03
C LYS A 157 -12.44 9.04 -5.84
N LYS A 158 -13.29 8.21 -6.42
CA LYS A 158 -14.74 8.26 -6.23
C LYS A 158 -15.14 7.97 -4.77
N PHE A 159 -14.41 7.09 -4.09
CA PHE A 159 -14.73 6.64 -2.74
C PHE A 159 -13.87 7.32 -1.67
N LEU A 160 -12.63 7.64 -2.01
CA LEU A 160 -11.65 8.28 -1.13
C LEU A 160 -11.14 9.56 -1.80
N PRO A 161 -11.74 10.72 -1.49
CA PRO A 161 -11.52 11.95 -2.26
C PRO A 161 -10.15 12.56 -2.06
N LYS A 162 -9.42 12.17 -1.02
CA LYS A 162 -8.08 12.68 -0.75
C LYS A 162 -7.04 11.69 -1.23
N ILE A 163 -6.25 12.15 -2.19
CA ILE A 163 -5.16 11.37 -2.78
C ILE A 163 -3.88 12.15 -2.65
N ASP A 164 -2.83 11.49 -2.22
CA ASP A 164 -1.45 11.95 -2.38
C ASP A 164 -0.61 10.84 -3.03
N MET A 165 0.56 11.19 -3.51
CA MET A 165 1.46 10.28 -4.20
C MET A 165 2.89 10.59 -3.81
N TYR A 166 3.70 9.57 -3.65
CA TYR A 166 5.15 9.71 -3.54
C TYR A 166 5.84 8.76 -4.52
N ARG A 167 7.10 9.05 -4.79
CA ARG A 167 7.95 8.27 -5.69
C ARG A 167 9.07 7.59 -4.92
N ALA A 168 9.44 6.41 -5.38
CA ALA A 168 10.64 5.74 -4.92
C ALA A 168 11.38 5.11 -6.09
N ASN A 169 12.70 5.18 -6.05
CA ASN A 169 13.54 4.45 -6.98
C ASN A 169 13.58 2.98 -6.57
N ILE A 170 13.21 2.09 -7.47
CA ILE A 170 13.28 0.64 -7.30
C ILE A 170 14.08 0.06 -8.47
N PRO A 171 15.40 -0.12 -8.31
CA PRO A 171 16.31 -0.47 -9.42
C PRO A 171 15.98 -1.77 -10.15
N PHE A 172 15.20 -2.65 -9.52
CA PHE A 172 14.80 -3.93 -10.10
C PHE A 172 13.82 -3.78 -11.27
N PHE A 173 13.06 -2.67 -11.31
CA PHE A 173 12.07 -2.45 -12.36
C PHE A 173 12.62 -1.57 -13.49
N PRO A 174 12.22 -1.81 -14.75
CA PRO A 174 12.60 -0.96 -15.87
C PRO A 174 12.20 0.50 -15.62
N GLY A 175 13.15 1.44 -15.78
CA GLY A 175 12.92 2.86 -15.49
C GLY A 175 13.08 3.25 -14.03
N ALA A 176 13.11 2.30 -13.11
CA ALA A 176 13.40 2.47 -11.68
C ALA A 176 12.53 3.48 -10.90
N ASP A 177 11.58 4.15 -11.53
CA ASP A 177 10.74 5.20 -10.94
C ASP A 177 9.33 4.68 -10.65
N PHE A 178 9.05 4.44 -9.37
CA PHE A 178 7.79 3.90 -8.89
C PHE A 178 6.97 4.95 -8.17
N GLY A 179 5.67 5.02 -8.50
CA GLY A 179 4.69 5.83 -7.78
C GLY A 179 3.89 4.98 -6.79
N PHE A 180 3.67 5.53 -5.62
CA PHE A 180 2.83 4.95 -4.57
C PHE A 180 1.74 5.93 -4.22
N PHE A 181 0.51 5.43 -4.14
CA PHE A 181 -0.65 6.25 -3.81
C PHE A 181 -1.06 6.11 -2.35
N ILE A 182 -1.57 7.20 -1.82
CA ILE A 182 -2.14 7.30 -0.50
C ILE A 182 -3.57 7.82 -0.66
N TYR A 183 -4.53 7.08 -0.13
CA TYR A 183 -5.94 7.45 -0.19
C TYR A 183 -6.51 7.59 1.22
N SER A 184 -7.36 8.58 1.46
CA SER A 184 -8.01 8.79 2.75
C SER A 184 -9.31 9.57 2.62
N HIS A 185 -10.15 9.55 3.67
CA HIS A 185 -11.33 10.41 3.77
C HIS A 185 -10.94 11.86 4.06
N ASN A 186 -9.95 12.06 4.89
CA ASN A 186 -9.51 13.35 5.39
C ASN A 186 -8.16 13.78 4.82
N ASN A 187 -7.83 15.06 4.93
CA ASN A 187 -6.51 15.55 4.57
C ASN A 187 -5.46 15.00 5.55
N ILE A 188 -4.66 14.06 5.08
CA ILE A 188 -3.49 13.54 5.80
C ILE A 188 -2.26 14.12 5.12
N CYS A 189 -1.47 14.87 5.87
CA CYS A 189 -0.20 15.39 5.37
C CYS A 189 0.93 14.45 5.80
N LEU A 190 1.40 13.63 4.88
CA LEU A 190 2.53 12.73 5.11
C LEU A 190 3.85 13.26 4.52
N ARG A 191 3.86 14.50 4.03
CA ARG A 191 5.03 15.10 3.36
C ARG A 191 6.14 15.48 4.34
N GLU A 192 5.77 15.71 5.60
CA GLU A 192 6.73 15.97 6.67
C GLU A 192 6.85 14.74 7.56
N PRO A 193 8.06 14.19 7.75
CA PRO A 193 8.25 13.07 8.64
C PRO A 193 8.04 13.52 10.09
N VAL A 194 7.22 12.77 10.82
CA VAL A 194 6.97 13.02 12.25
C VAL A 194 8.08 12.43 13.12
N LEU A 195 8.66 11.33 12.66
CA LEU A 195 9.70 10.61 13.38
C LEU A 195 11.08 10.91 12.80
N ASN A 196 12.03 11.25 13.67
CA ASN A 196 13.43 11.38 13.31
C ASN A 196 14.08 10.00 13.15
N PHE A 197 13.77 9.34 12.04
CA PHE A 197 14.36 8.06 11.69
C PHE A 197 15.38 8.26 10.58
N THR A 198 16.57 7.69 10.76
CA THR A 198 17.63 7.66 9.75
C THR A 198 18.06 6.22 9.50
N GLY A 199 17.90 5.77 8.26
CA GLY A 199 18.35 4.46 7.80
C GLY A 199 19.44 4.59 6.74
N LYS A 200 19.93 3.46 6.22
CA LYS A 200 20.97 3.46 5.17
C LYS A 200 20.53 4.19 3.88
N HIS A 201 19.25 4.21 3.58
CA HIS A 201 18.70 4.83 2.36
C HIS A 201 17.67 5.92 2.66
N TYR A 202 17.21 6.02 3.88
CA TYR A 202 16.12 6.91 4.28
C TYR A 202 16.59 7.90 5.32
N ASP A 203 16.26 9.15 5.10
CA ASP A 203 16.35 10.28 6.03
C ASP A 203 15.20 11.27 5.77
N PRO A 204 15.02 12.32 6.59
CA PRO A 204 13.99 13.32 6.39
C PRO A 204 14.05 14.07 5.06
N GLU A 205 15.22 14.26 4.46
CA GLU A 205 15.36 14.93 3.17
C GLU A 205 14.90 14.02 2.04
N ILE A 206 15.29 12.76 2.04
CA ILE A 206 14.81 11.73 1.10
C ILE A 206 13.29 11.56 1.24
N HIS A 207 12.74 11.63 2.47
CA HIS A 207 11.30 11.60 2.67
C HIS A 207 10.60 12.74 1.91
N ARG A 208 11.00 13.98 2.16
CA ARG A 208 10.41 15.15 1.49
C ARG A 208 10.56 15.11 -0.02
N ALA A 209 11.75 14.72 -0.49
CA ALA A 209 12.05 14.60 -1.91
C ALA A 209 11.14 13.58 -2.62
N ALA A 210 10.70 12.52 -1.94
CA ALA A 210 9.81 11.52 -2.52
C ALA A 210 8.45 12.10 -2.95
N PHE A 211 7.97 13.15 -2.30
CA PHE A 211 6.73 13.84 -2.64
C PHE A 211 6.87 14.96 -3.69
N VAL A 212 8.10 15.18 -4.18
CA VAL A 212 8.34 16.12 -5.28
C VAL A 212 8.01 15.42 -6.59
N LEU A 213 6.84 15.72 -7.14
CA LEU A 213 6.31 15.09 -8.34
C LEU A 213 6.55 15.95 -9.57
N PRO A 214 6.89 15.37 -10.75
CA PRO A 214 6.83 16.05 -12.03
C PRO A 214 5.47 16.68 -12.28
N ARG A 215 5.44 17.75 -13.10
CA ARG A 215 4.19 18.48 -13.38
C ARG A 215 3.07 17.58 -13.88
N TRP A 216 3.36 16.64 -14.75
CA TRP A 216 2.36 15.73 -15.33
C TRP A 216 1.80 14.73 -14.30
N GLN A 217 2.61 14.23 -13.36
CA GLN A 217 2.10 13.38 -12.26
C GLN A 217 1.18 14.15 -11.32
N ARG A 218 1.45 15.44 -11.08
CA ARG A 218 0.59 16.28 -10.26
C ARG A 218 -0.82 16.46 -10.84
N TYR A 219 -0.99 16.29 -12.15
CA TYR A 219 -2.33 16.32 -12.77
C TYR A 219 -3.18 15.10 -12.39
N LEU A 220 -2.57 13.95 -12.06
CA LEU A 220 -3.30 12.75 -11.63
C LEU A 220 -3.97 12.94 -10.27
N LEU A 221 -3.44 13.86 -9.45
CA LEU A 221 -3.94 14.11 -8.10
C LEU A 221 -5.07 15.17 -8.07
N LYS A 222 -5.33 15.84 -9.18
CA LYS A 222 -6.40 16.83 -9.34
C LYS A 222 -7.69 16.17 -9.78
#